data_a41a9f1cdf3810158ee40fe27bf1bf62
#
_entry.id   a41a9f1cdf3810158ee40fe27bf1bf62
#
_cell.length_a   1.000
_cell.length_b   1.000
_cell.length_c   1.000
_cell.angle_alpha   90.00
_cell.angle_beta   90.00
_cell.angle_gamma   90.00
#
_symmetry.space_group_name_H-M   'P 1'
#
loop_
_entity.id
_entity.type
_entity.pdbx_description
1 polymer ?
#
loop_
_entity_poly.entity_id
_entity_poly.type
_entity_poly.pdbx_seq_one_letter_code
_entity_poly.pdbx_strand_id
1 'polypeptide(L)'
;MKTSIKGLLRDNLIWIYFLGIGLLFAGQVISSFIDPFPLPNYFNNNFKFTFNIYANFWGIWIAFILFCIIFKKKNKVILNSIKYNRTCNNFKMLILGFLTGFVLNGFCATVAILHGDIKLTFYKFEIVNLILLFIVVFIQSSSEELIFRGFIYQRLKNRYKNTEFAIIINSILFALLHLGNNGISAFGFIDILLSGVFFSLMFCAFDSIWLVMACHTTWNFTQNILLGLPNSGTASKYSLFMMDVNSAKSSFAFDKNFGLEGAALSITLMFTGCMIMYIYCKTNNKFIFRLYNYSGGNKCNMDNSRLKKDSLQ
;
A
#
# COMPACT_ATOMS: atom_id res chain seq x y z
N MET A 1 -28.77 -6.05 32.26
CA MET A 1 -28.39 -5.99 30.84
C MET A 1 -27.09 -6.76 30.64
N LYS A 2 -27.16 -8.07 30.40
CA LYS A 2 -25.96 -8.91 30.11
C LYS A 2 -25.57 -8.68 28.64
N THR A 3 -24.68 -7.75 28.39
CA THR A 3 -24.00 -7.68 27.09
C THR A 3 -23.16 -8.94 26.96
N SER A 4 -23.63 -9.86 26.14
CA SER A 4 -22.92 -11.11 25.83
C SER A 4 -21.53 -10.76 25.31
N ILE A 5 -20.48 -11.37 25.87
CA ILE A 5 -19.08 -11.30 25.38
C ILE A 5 -19.02 -11.58 23.87
N LYS A 6 -19.93 -12.41 23.33
CA LYS A 6 -20.11 -12.61 21.88
C LYS A 6 -20.50 -11.32 21.13
N GLY A 7 -21.15 -10.36 21.76
CA GLY A 7 -21.49 -9.05 21.17
C GLY A 7 -20.30 -8.10 21.13
N LEU A 8 -19.42 -8.16 22.15
CA LEU A 8 -18.18 -7.36 22.20
C LEU A 8 -17.15 -7.80 21.15
N LEU A 9 -17.12 -9.09 20.79
CA LEU A 9 -16.25 -9.69 19.78
C LEU A 9 -16.81 -9.55 18.34
N ARG A 10 -17.94 -8.87 18.19
CA ARG A 10 -18.48 -8.57 16.86
C ARG A 10 -17.65 -7.44 16.24
N ASP A 11 -17.21 -7.61 15.01
CA ASP A 11 -16.45 -6.58 14.28
C ASP A 11 -17.16 -5.22 14.43
N ASN A 12 -16.47 -4.27 15.05
CA ASN A 12 -16.79 -2.85 15.08
C ASN A 12 -15.53 -2.06 14.70
N LEU A 13 -15.66 -0.77 14.48
CA LEU A 13 -14.56 0.08 14.02
C LEU A 13 -13.33 -0.04 14.94
N ILE A 14 -13.50 0.12 16.23
CA ILE A 14 -12.42 0.10 17.22
C ILE A 14 -11.74 -1.27 17.24
N TRP A 15 -12.52 -2.36 17.22
CA TRP A 15 -11.99 -3.71 17.25
C TRP A 15 -11.23 -4.08 15.96
N ILE A 16 -11.75 -3.65 14.80
CA ILE A 16 -11.06 -3.86 13.51
C ILE A 16 -9.71 -3.12 13.51
N TYR A 17 -9.68 -1.89 14.02
CA TYR A 17 -8.45 -1.11 14.13
C TYR A 17 -7.46 -1.73 15.10
N PHE A 18 -7.94 -2.10 16.30
CA PHE A 18 -7.11 -2.77 17.30
C PHE A 18 -6.45 -4.04 16.77
N LEU A 19 -7.20 -4.87 16.03
CA LEU A 19 -6.64 -6.07 15.41
C LEU A 19 -5.65 -5.74 14.28
N GLY A 20 -5.93 -4.75 13.43
CA GLY A 20 -5.03 -4.33 12.37
C GLY A 20 -3.69 -3.79 12.91
N ILE A 21 -3.75 -2.89 13.88
CA ILE A 21 -2.57 -2.36 14.57
C ILE A 21 -1.84 -3.48 15.34
N GLY A 22 -2.59 -4.37 15.99
CA GLY A 22 -2.03 -5.55 16.67
C GLY A 22 -1.25 -6.47 15.73
N LEU A 23 -1.72 -6.66 14.49
CA LEU A 23 -1.02 -7.44 13.48
C LEU A 23 0.28 -6.75 13.01
N LEU A 24 0.26 -5.43 12.82
CA LEU A 24 1.46 -4.66 12.51
C LEU A 24 2.49 -4.80 13.64
N PHE A 25 2.07 -4.58 14.89
CA PHE A 25 2.95 -4.70 16.05
C PHE A 25 3.50 -6.12 16.22
N ALA A 26 2.65 -7.15 16.15
CA ALA A 26 3.07 -8.54 16.24
C ALA A 26 4.09 -8.89 15.14
N GLY A 27 3.89 -8.38 13.92
CA GLY A 27 4.84 -8.57 12.84
C GLY A 27 6.19 -7.91 13.10
N GLN A 28 6.22 -6.69 13.63
CA GLN A 28 7.45 -6.01 14.01
C GLN A 28 8.19 -6.75 15.15
N VAL A 29 7.46 -7.27 16.13
CA VAL A 29 8.02 -8.10 17.19
C VAL A 29 8.65 -9.38 16.60
N ILE A 30 7.96 -10.08 15.70
CA ILE A 30 8.53 -11.26 15.01
C ILE A 30 9.83 -10.89 14.30
N SER A 31 9.83 -9.78 13.56
CA SER A 31 11.03 -9.32 12.82
C SER A 31 12.19 -8.94 13.74
N SER A 32 11.92 -8.46 14.96
CA SER A 32 12.98 -8.09 15.92
C SER A 32 13.71 -9.29 16.54
N PHE A 33 13.05 -10.46 16.61
CA PHE A 33 13.65 -11.67 17.18
C PHE A 33 14.33 -12.57 16.17
N ILE A 34 13.97 -12.47 14.90
CA ILE A 34 14.46 -13.37 13.86
C ILE A 34 14.94 -12.51 12.68
N ASP A 35 16.20 -12.63 12.31
CA ASP A 35 16.71 -12.14 11.03
C ASP A 35 16.67 -13.26 9.99
N PRO A 36 15.67 -13.32 9.12
CA PRO A 36 15.53 -14.37 8.12
C PRO A 36 16.45 -14.18 6.91
N PHE A 37 17.09 -13.01 6.81
CA PHE A 37 17.90 -12.60 5.67
C PHE A 37 19.31 -12.15 6.09
N PRO A 38 20.10 -13.00 6.78
CA PRO A 38 21.45 -12.62 7.20
C PRO A 38 22.30 -12.31 5.97
N LEU A 39 22.66 -11.05 5.81
CA LEU A 39 23.46 -10.61 4.67
C LEU A 39 24.94 -10.93 4.88
N PRO A 40 25.60 -11.61 3.93
CA PRO A 40 27.02 -11.88 3.97
C PRO A 40 27.89 -10.63 4.12
N ASN A 41 29.12 -10.79 4.62
CA ASN A 41 30.01 -9.67 4.93
C ASN A 41 30.53 -8.90 3.71
N TYR A 42 30.44 -9.47 2.51
CA TYR A 42 30.84 -8.78 1.27
C TYR A 42 29.90 -7.62 0.87
N PHE A 43 28.66 -7.59 1.38
CA PHE A 43 27.80 -6.43 1.18
C PHE A 43 28.26 -5.26 2.06
N ASN A 44 28.31 -4.06 1.47
CA ASN A 44 28.72 -2.88 2.21
C ASN A 44 27.64 -2.44 3.23
N ASN A 45 28.05 -1.65 4.23
CA ASN A 45 27.16 -1.24 5.32
C ASN A 45 25.99 -0.36 4.86
N ASN A 46 26.16 0.44 3.83
CA ASN A 46 25.07 1.28 3.28
C ASN A 46 23.99 0.44 2.63
N PHE A 47 24.38 -0.61 1.90
CA PHE A 47 23.45 -1.58 1.35
C PHE A 47 22.70 -2.34 2.46
N LYS A 48 23.44 -2.90 3.44
CA LYS A 48 22.85 -3.62 4.58
C LYS A 48 21.86 -2.74 5.33
N PHE A 49 22.20 -1.49 5.59
CA PHE A 49 21.32 -0.53 6.25
C PHE A 49 20.02 -0.33 5.45
N THR A 50 20.13 -0.05 4.15
CA THR A 50 18.97 0.16 3.28
C THR A 50 18.12 -1.08 3.14
N PHE A 51 18.75 -2.24 2.99
CA PHE A 51 18.07 -3.53 2.92
C PHE A 51 17.24 -3.80 4.19
N ASN A 52 17.83 -3.61 5.37
CA ASN A 52 17.19 -3.91 6.65
C ASN A 52 16.00 -3.00 6.95
N ILE A 53 16.01 -1.73 6.51
CA ILE A 53 14.85 -0.83 6.65
C ILE A 53 13.59 -1.48 6.07
N TYR A 54 13.70 -2.11 4.90
CA TYR A 54 12.58 -2.72 4.21
C TYR A 54 12.37 -4.19 4.61
N ALA A 55 13.45 -4.93 4.82
CA ALA A 55 13.38 -6.34 5.18
C ALA A 55 12.62 -6.58 6.49
N ASN A 56 12.74 -5.69 7.47
CA ASN A 56 12.08 -5.79 8.78
C ASN A 56 10.54 -5.85 8.76
N PHE A 57 9.93 -5.73 7.61
CA PHE A 57 8.46 -5.86 7.45
C PHE A 57 8.00 -7.29 7.15
N TRP A 58 8.90 -8.25 6.94
CA TRP A 58 8.56 -9.64 6.62
C TRP A 58 7.68 -10.31 7.68
N GLY A 59 7.91 -10.00 8.96
CA GLY A 59 7.15 -10.58 10.07
C GLY A 59 5.69 -10.21 10.05
N ILE A 60 5.30 -9.08 9.42
CA ILE A 60 3.90 -8.69 9.23
C ILE A 60 3.18 -9.69 8.31
N TRP A 61 3.84 -10.18 7.27
CA TRP A 61 3.32 -11.25 6.42
C TRP A 61 3.03 -12.51 7.23
N ILE A 62 3.96 -12.92 8.10
CA ILE A 62 3.80 -14.11 8.95
C ILE A 62 2.66 -13.91 9.94
N ALA A 63 2.64 -12.79 10.68
CA ALA A 63 1.58 -12.49 11.63
C ALA A 63 0.19 -12.50 10.97
N PHE A 64 0.08 -11.87 9.79
CA PHE A 64 -1.16 -11.82 9.03
C PHE A 64 -1.61 -13.21 8.56
N ILE A 65 -0.71 -14.00 7.96
CA ILE A 65 -1.05 -15.34 7.45
C ILE A 65 -1.46 -16.26 8.60
N LEU A 66 -0.69 -16.30 9.69
CA LEU A 66 -1.00 -17.10 10.88
C LEU A 66 -2.36 -16.71 11.47
N PHE A 67 -2.61 -15.41 11.65
CA PHE A 67 -3.90 -14.94 12.12
C PHE A 67 -5.06 -15.36 11.20
N CYS A 68 -4.88 -15.23 9.90
CA CYS A 68 -5.90 -15.61 8.94
C CYS A 68 -6.15 -17.11 8.90
N ILE A 69 -5.13 -17.94 9.13
CA ILE A 69 -5.25 -19.40 9.20
C ILE A 69 -5.95 -19.83 10.50
N ILE A 70 -5.51 -19.30 11.65
CA ILE A 70 -6.10 -19.59 12.97
C ILE A 70 -7.59 -19.24 12.98
N PHE A 71 -7.96 -18.09 12.44
CA PHE A 71 -9.33 -17.62 12.34
C PHE A 71 -9.95 -17.81 10.94
N LYS A 72 -9.63 -18.92 10.27
CA LYS A 72 -9.97 -19.20 8.86
C LYS A 72 -11.45 -18.99 8.53
N LYS A 73 -12.37 -19.40 9.42
CA LYS A 73 -13.82 -19.24 9.18
C LYS A 73 -14.22 -17.76 8.99
N LYS A 74 -13.64 -16.85 9.79
CA LYS A 74 -13.92 -15.40 9.70
C LYS A 74 -13.14 -14.70 8.58
N ASN A 75 -11.99 -15.25 8.19
CA ASN A 75 -11.05 -14.62 7.26
C ASN A 75 -11.02 -15.28 5.87
N LYS A 76 -11.98 -16.17 5.56
CA LYS A 76 -12.03 -16.87 4.25
C LYS A 76 -12.01 -15.91 3.07
N VAL A 77 -12.75 -14.81 3.15
CA VAL A 77 -12.81 -13.78 2.09
C VAL A 77 -11.44 -13.13 1.92
N ILE A 78 -10.80 -12.76 3.03
CA ILE A 78 -9.48 -12.13 3.07
C ILE A 78 -8.42 -13.06 2.46
N LEU A 79 -8.36 -14.32 2.89
CA LEU A 79 -7.44 -15.32 2.34
C LEU A 79 -7.63 -15.55 0.83
N ASN A 80 -8.88 -15.50 0.37
CA ASN A 80 -9.17 -15.66 -1.05
C ASN A 80 -8.82 -14.42 -1.88
N SER A 81 -8.87 -13.22 -1.28
CA SER A 81 -8.53 -11.97 -1.98
C SER A 81 -7.05 -11.80 -2.29
N ILE A 82 -6.16 -12.54 -1.62
CA ILE A 82 -4.72 -12.51 -1.88
C ILE A 82 -4.24 -13.58 -2.85
N LYS A 83 -5.06 -14.60 -3.10
CA LYS A 83 -4.68 -15.71 -3.98
C LYS A 83 -4.68 -15.29 -5.44
N TYR A 84 -3.84 -16.00 -6.22
CA TYR A 84 -3.93 -15.92 -7.67
C TYR A 84 -5.34 -16.17 -8.18
N ASN A 85 -5.78 -15.31 -9.07
CA ASN A 85 -7.06 -15.42 -9.74
C ASN A 85 -6.94 -14.83 -11.16
N ARG A 86 -7.37 -15.61 -12.19
CA ARG A 86 -7.24 -15.20 -13.60
C ARG A 86 -7.89 -13.85 -13.93
N THR A 87 -8.90 -13.43 -13.17
CA THR A 87 -9.67 -12.21 -13.44
C THR A 87 -9.17 -11.01 -12.63
N CYS A 88 -8.58 -11.23 -11.45
CA CYS A 88 -8.22 -10.16 -10.53
C CYS A 88 -6.74 -10.16 -10.17
N ASN A 89 -6.29 -11.12 -9.36
CA ASN A 89 -4.87 -11.22 -8.96
C ASN A 89 -4.12 -12.07 -9.98
N ASN A 90 -3.65 -11.45 -11.03
CA ASN A 90 -2.89 -12.10 -12.09
C ASN A 90 -1.67 -11.26 -12.49
N PHE A 91 -0.79 -11.83 -13.30
CA PHE A 91 0.44 -11.16 -13.72
C PHE A 91 0.19 -9.85 -14.49
N LYS A 92 -0.92 -9.72 -15.23
CA LYS A 92 -1.26 -8.46 -15.92
C LYS A 92 -1.50 -7.33 -14.90
N MET A 93 -2.26 -7.62 -13.84
CA MET A 93 -2.52 -6.65 -12.77
C MET A 93 -1.24 -6.30 -11.99
N LEU A 94 -0.37 -7.28 -11.77
CA LEU A 94 0.92 -7.04 -11.15
C LEU A 94 1.79 -6.09 -12.00
N ILE A 95 1.93 -6.38 -13.30
CA ILE A 95 2.68 -5.53 -14.24
C ILE A 95 2.06 -4.14 -14.35
N LEU A 96 0.72 -4.07 -14.46
CA LEU A 96 0.01 -2.78 -14.52
C LEU A 96 0.28 -1.95 -13.26
N GLY A 97 0.28 -2.58 -12.09
CA GLY A 97 0.61 -1.90 -10.82
C GLY A 97 2.04 -1.37 -10.84
N PHE A 98 3.02 -2.20 -11.23
CA PHE A 98 4.41 -1.77 -11.32
C PHE A 98 4.59 -0.58 -12.28
N LEU A 99 3.96 -0.62 -13.44
CA LEU A 99 4.01 0.48 -14.40
C LEU A 99 3.33 1.74 -13.84
N THR A 100 2.19 1.60 -13.19
CA THR A 100 1.46 2.74 -12.63
C THR A 100 2.30 3.46 -11.56
N GLY A 101 2.84 2.74 -10.58
CA GLY A 101 3.67 3.35 -9.53
C GLY A 101 4.94 3.99 -10.08
N PHE A 102 5.61 3.31 -11.04
CA PHE A 102 6.78 3.85 -11.70
C PHE A 102 6.49 5.15 -12.46
N VAL A 103 5.41 5.18 -13.24
CA VAL A 103 5.03 6.35 -14.06
C VAL A 103 4.62 7.53 -13.18
N LEU A 104 3.80 7.29 -12.15
CA LEU A 104 3.33 8.36 -11.26
C LEU A 104 4.50 8.98 -10.47
N ASN A 105 5.36 8.15 -9.87
CA ASN A 105 6.52 8.64 -9.12
C ASN A 105 7.54 9.30 -10.05
N GLY A 106 7.85 8.65 -11.19
CA GLY A 106 8.77 9.17 -12.19
C GLY A 106 8.32 10.50 -12.78
N PHE A 107 7.00 10.71 -12.94
CA PHE A 107 6.45 12.00 -13.36
C PHE A 107 6.76 13.10 -12.33
N CYS A 108 6.45 12.88 -11.04
CA CYS A 108 6.76 13.85 -9.98
C CYS A 108 8.26 14.14 -9.90
N ALA A 109 9.09 13.12 -9.96
CA ALA A 109 10.56 13.28 -9.93
C ALA A 109 11.07 14.05 -11.14
N THR A 110 10.56 13.76 -12.35
CA THR A 110 10.95 14.48 -13.58
C THR A 110 10.61 15.96 -13.49
N VAL A 111 9.42 16.32 -12.99
CA VAL A 111 9.04 17.72 -12.79
C VAL A 111 9.96 18.39 -11.78
N ALA A 112 10.28 17.74 -10.66
CA ALA A 112 11.20 18.29 -9.65
C ALA A 112 12.62 18.48 -10.20
N ILE A 113 13.12 17.58 -11.06
CA ILE A 113 14.42 17.73 -11.73
C ILE A 113 14.38 18.90 -12.72
N LEU A 114 13.37 18.99 -13.57
CA LEU A 114 13.24 20.05 -14.57
C LEU A 114 13.04 21.42 -13.95
N HIS A 115 12.38 21.49 -12.80
CA HIS A 115 12.21 22.72 -12.02
C HIS A 115 13.52 23.13 -11.29
N GLY A 116 14.48 22.21 -11.16
CA GLY A 116 15.76 22.47 -10.47
C GLY A 116 15.71 22.33 -8.95
N ASP A 117 14.70 21.62 -8.42
CA ASP A 117 14.58 21.36 -6.99
C ASP A 117 15.55 20.28 -6.52
N ILE A 118 15.83 19.31 -7.39
CA ILE A 118 16.73 18.20 -7.12
C ILE A 118 17.75 18.04 -8.24
N LYS A 119 18.96 17.67 -7.84
CA LYS A 119 20.03 17.25 -8.75
C LYS A 119 20.40 15.82 -8.38
N LEU A 120 20.42 14.95 -9.39
CA LEU A 120 20.78 13.56 -9.25
C LEU A 120 22.15 13.30 -9.86
N THR A 121 22.98 12.55 -9.18
CA THR A 121 24.25 12.03 -9.68
C THR A 121 24.18 10.52 -9.72
N PHE A 122 24.67 9.91 -10.80
CA PHE A 122 24.81 8.47 -10.87
C PHE A 122 25.79 8.01 -9.79
N TYR A 123 25.34 7.04 -8.96
CA TYR A 123 26.15 6.53 -7.87
C TYR A 123 26.72 5.16 -8.19
N LYS A 124 25.85 4.14 -8.39
CA LYS A 124 26.31 2.77 -8.58
C LYS A 124 25.25 1.88 -9.22
N PHE A 125 25.64 1.09 -10.21
CA PHE A 125 24.76 0.07 -10.80
C PHE A 125 25.27 -1.33 -10.43
N GLU A 126 24.57 -1.99 -9.52
CA GLU A 126 24.81 -3.37 -9.11
C GLU A 126 23.49 -4.13 -9.18
N ILE A 127 23.29 -4.86 -10.27
CA ILE A 127 21.99 -5.50 -10.58
C ILE A 127 21.50 -6.43 -9.47
N VAL A 128 22.38 -7.21 -8.85
CA VAL A 128 22.03 -8.12 -7.74
C VAL A 128 21.48 -7.33 -6.55
N ASN A 129 22.14 -6.23 -6.18
CA ASN A 129 21.72 -5.38 -5.09
C ASN A 129 20.36 -4.73 -5.37
N LEU A 130 20.14 -4.25 -6.60
CA LEU A 130 18.87 -3.65 -7.01
C LEU A 130 17.73 -4.67 -6.98
N ILE A 131 17.97 -5.92 -7.41
CA ILE A 131 16.98 -7.00 -7.34
C ILE A 131 16.64 -7.33 -5.88
N LEU A 132 17.66 -7.47 -5.02
CA LEU A 132 17.44 -7.74 -3.59
C LEU A 132 16.66 -6.60 -2.91
N LEU A 133 17.00 -5.35 -3.20
CA LEU A 133 16.26 -4.19 -2.69
C LEU A 133 14.84 -4.14 -3.23
N PHE A 134 14.61 -4.48 -4.51
CA PHE A 134 13.26 -4.58 -5.05
C PHE A 134 12.40 -5.60 -4.30
N ILE A 135 12.97 -6.77 -3.98
CA ILE A 135 12.28 -7.82 -3.25
C ILE A 135 11.89 -7.33 -1.84
N VAL A 136 12.81 -6.71 -1.09
CA VAL A 136 12.49 -6.25 0.27
C VAL A 136 11.56 -5.04 0.29
N VAL A 137 11.65 -4.12 -0.67
CA VAL A 137 10.67 -3.04 -0.86
C VAL A 137 9.30 -3.62 -1.19
N PHE A 138 9.23 -4.70 -2.01
CA PHE A 138 7.97 -5.40 -2.26
C PHE A 138 7.42 -6.02 -0.97
N ILE A 139 8.26 -6.65 -0.14
CA ILE A 139 7.85 -7.20 1.16
C ILE A 139 7.25 -6.10 2.05
N GLN A 140 7.92 -4.96 2.18
CA GLN A 140 7.46 -3.83 2.98
C GLN A 140 6.12 -3.29 2.45
N SER A 141 6.08 -2.82 1.21
CA SER A 141 4.89 -2.19 0.63
C SER A 141 3.69 -3.14 0.61
N SER A 142 3.92 -4.42 0.24
CA SER A 142 2.85 -5.42 0.22
C SER A 142 2.36 -5.82 1.62
N SER A 143 3.21 -5.77 2.65
CA SER A 143 2.80 -6.03 4.03
C SER A 143 1.81 -4.97 4.54
N GLU A 144 2.04 -3.71 4.20
CA GLU A 144 1.10 -2.64 4.50
C GLU A 144 -0.22 -2.83 3.76
N GLU A 145 -0.18 -3.17 2.47
CA GLU A 145 -1.39 -3.43 1.69
C GLU A 145 -2.20 -4.63 2.22
N LEU A 146 -1.54 -5.67 2.74
CA LEU A 146 -2.21 -6.79 3.40
C LEU A 146 -3.02 -6.34 4.61
N ILE A 147 -2.46 -5.47 5.44
CA ILE A 147 -3.15 -4.98 6.65
C ILE A 147 -4.26 -4.00 6.27
N PHE A 148 -3.95 -3.00 5.44
CA PHE A 148 -4.92 -1.94 5.16
C PHE A 148 -6.00 -2.38 4.17
N ARG A 149 -5.65 -2.93 3.00
CA ARG A 149 -6.62 -3.30 1.95
C ARG A 149 -7.07 -4.75 2.09
N GLY A 150 -6.16 -5.64 2.47
CA GLY A 150 -6.47 -7.04 2.71
C GLY A 150 -7.34 -7.26 3.94
N PHE A 151 -7.06 -6.59 5.06
CA PHE A 151 -7.73 -6.84 6.34
C PHE A 151 -8.73 -5.74 6.74
N ILE A 152 -8.25 -4.53 7.01
CA ILE A 152 -9.05 -3.45 7.61
C ILE A 152 -10.18 -3.04 6.66
N TYR A 153 -9.86 -2.66 5.43
CA TYR A 153 -10.84 -2.26 4.42
C TYR A 153 -11.92 -3.33 4.21
N GLN A 154 -11.53 -4.59 4.03
CA GLN A 154 -12.49 -5.65 3.77
C GLN A 154 -13.40 -5.93 4.96
N ARG A 155 -12.87 -5.87 6.20
CA ARG A 155 -13.68 -6.01 7.40
C ARG A 155 -14.64 -4.85 7.59
N LEU A 156 -14.19 -3.61 7.38
CA LEU A 156 -15.05 -2.42 7.41
C LEU A 156 -16.17 -2.53 6.37
N LYS A 157 -15.81 -2.84 5.11
CA LYS A 157 -16.79 -3.04 4.03
C LYS A 157 -17.83 -4.11 4.37
N ASN A 158 -17.39 -5.24 4.90
CA ASN A 158 -18.30 -6.33 5.29
C ASN A 158 -19.18 -5.97 6.48
N ARG A 159 -18.65 -5.23 7.46
CA ARG A 159 -19.38 -4.85 8.67
C ARG A 159 -20.43 -3.78 8.41
N TYR A 160 -20.04 -2.71 7.72
CA TYR A 160 -20.88 -1.53 7.53
C TYR A 160 -21.68 -1.54 6.23
N LYS A 161 -21.41 -2.49 5.33
CA LYS A 161 -22.08 -2.61 4.02
C LYS A 161 -21.96 -1.36 3.15
N ASN A 162 -21.00 -0.50 3.45
CA ASN A 162 -20.73 0.75 2.76
C ASN A 162 -19.27 0.77 2.32
N THR A 163 -19.05 0.75 1.01
CA THR A 163 -17.72 0.69 0.42
C THR A 163 -16.98 2.02 0.54
N GLU A 164 -17.68 3.15 0.36
CA GLU A 164 -17.09 4.48 0.45
C GLU A 164 -16.65 4.78 1.90
N PHE A 165 -17.48 4.44 2.87
CA PHE A 165 -17.11 4.52 4.29
C PHE A 165 -15.85 3.70 4.59
N ALA A 166 -15.76 2.47 4.08
CA ALA A 166 -14.58 1.63 4.29
C ALA A 166 -13.32 2.23 3.66
N ILE A 167 -13.42 2.85 2.47
CA ILE A 167 -12.32 3.55 1.81
C ILE A 167 -11.80 4.69 2.69
N ILE A 168 -12.68 5.60 3.08
CA ILE A 168 -12.31 6.81 3.84
C ILE A 168 -11.70 6.45 5.19
N ILE A 169 -12.40 5.62 5.96
CA ILE A 169 -11.97 5.26 7.31
C ILE A 169 -10.64 4.49 7.31
N ASN A 170 -10.47 3.54 6.38
CA ASN A 170 -9.20 2.84 6.23
C ASN A 170 -8.03 3.79 5.87
N SER A 171 -8.29 4.77 4.99
CA SER A 171 -7.28 5.73 4.57
C SER A 171 -6.90 6.73 5.66
N ILE A 172 -7.85 7.12 6.49
CA ILE A 172 -7.56 7.95 7.68
C ILE A 172 -6.63 7.20 8.63
N LEU A 173 -6.89 5.93 8.93
CA LEU A 173 -5.99 5.16 9.80
C LEU A 173 -4.61 5.00 9.17
N PHE A 174 -4.55 4.76 7.86
CA PHE A 174 -3.28 4.69 7.13
C PHE A 174 -2.45 5.96 7.32
N ALA A 175 -3.06 7.13 7.10
CA ALA A 175 -2.38 8.41 7.30
C ALA A 175 -1.99 8.69 8.76
N LEU A 176 -2.86 8.35 9.71
CA LEU A 176 -2.57 8.55 11.14
C LEU A 176 -1.35 7.75 11.62
N LEU A 177 -1.12 6.55 11.11
CA LEU A 177 0.05 5.75 11.47
C LEU A 177 1.36 6.31 10.89
N HIS A 178 1.29 7.20 9.91
CA HIS A 178 2.45 7.88 9.34
C HIS A 178 2.78 9.21 10.05
N LEU A 179 1.99 9.65 11.02
CA LEU A 179 2.28 10.89 11.78
C LEU A 179 3.61 10.84 12.55
N GLY A 180 4.12 9.64 12.82
CA GLY A 180 5.43 9.43 13.43
C GLY A 180 6.62 9.50 12.46
N ASN A 181 6.38 9.69 11.17
CA ASN A 181 7.46 9.72 10.17
C ASN A 181 8.27 11.02 10.27
N ASN A 182 9.59 10.89 10.09
CA ASN A 182 10.49 12.03 10.14
C ASN A 182 10.16 13.07 9.06
N GLY A 183 10.08 14.34 9.45
CA GLY A 183 9.86 15.44 8.51
C GLY A 183 8.43 15.55 7.96
N ILE A 184 7.46 14.82 8.51
CA ILE A 184 6.07 14.93 8.06
C ILE A 184 5.55 16.35 8.27
N SER A 185 4.94 16.89 7.21
CA SER A 185 4.27 18.18 7.19
C SER A 185 2.76 17.98 6.98
N ALA A 186 1.98 19.07 7.05
CA ALA A 186 0.57 19.02 6.68
C ALA A 186 0.36 18.54 5.23
N PHE A 187 1.24 18.96 4.31
CA PHE A 187 1.22 18.48 2.92
C PHE A 187 1.51 16.98 2.85
N GLY A 188 2.54 16.50 3.55
CA GLY A 188 2.87 15.06 3.61
C GLY A 188 1.71 14.24 4.19
N PHE A 189 1.05 14.72 5.23
CA PHE A 189 -0.12 14.04 5.80
C PHE A 189 -1.28 13.96 4.81
N ILE A 190 -1.59 15.06 4.10
CA ILE A 190 -2.65 15.10 3.08
C ILE A 190 -2.31 14.16 1.93
N ASP A 191 -1.07 14.13 1.47
CA ASP A 191 -0.65 13.25 0.38
C ASP A 191 -0.76 11.78 0.76
N ILE A 192 -0.30 11.40 1.96
CA ILE A 192 -0.45 10.02 2.44
C ILE A 192 -1.92 9.63 2.61
N LEU A 193 -2.78 10.55 3.06
CA LEU A 193 -4.22 10.31 3.13
C LEU A 193 -4.81 10.05 1.74
N LEU A 194 -4.46 10.88 0.76
CA LEU A 194 -4.91 10.73 -0.63
C LEU A 194 -4.35 9.44 -1.27
N SER A 195 -3.09 9.10 -1.00
CA SER A 195 -2.51 7.81 -1.40
C SER A 195 -3.28 6.64 -0.80
N GLY A 196 -3.67 6.76 0.46
CA GLY A 196 -4.55 5.80 1.14
C GLY A 196 -5.89 5.62 0.43
N VAL A 197 -6.53 6.72 0.02
CA VAL A 197 -7.79 6.73 -0.75
C VAL A 197 -7.56 6.14 -2.14
N PHE A 198 -6.52 6.57 -2.84
CA PHE A 198 -6.18 6.09 -4.20
C PHE A 198 -5.99 4.58 -4.25
N PHE A 199 -5.18 4.02 -3.37
CA PHE A 199 -4.94 2.59 -3.29
C PHE A 199 -6.22 1.82 -2.91
N SER A 200 -7.07 2.36 -2.03
CA SER A 200 -8.35 1.73 -1.68
C SER A 200 -9.34 1.78 -2.85
N LEU A 201 -9.36 2.86 -3.62
CA LEU A 201 -10.16 2.98 -4.85
C LEU A 201 -9.66 2.05 -5.95
N MET A 202 -8.34 1.92 -6.15
CA MET A 202 -7.75 0.96 -7.09
C MET A 202 -8.16 -0.47 -6.71
N PHE A 203 -8.09 -0.83 -5.42
CA PHE A 203 -8.54 -2.13 -4.95
C PHE A 203 -10.04 -2.33 -5.19
N CYS A 204 -10.85 -1.32 -4.94
CA CYS A 204 -12.30 -1.35 -5.22
C CYS A 204 -12.61 -1.51 -6.72
N ALA A 205 -11.88 -0.80 -7.57
CA ALA A 205 -12.08 -0.78 -9.02
C ALA A 205 -11.77 -2.12 -9.68
N PHE A 206 -10.64 -2.72 -9.31
CA PHE A 206 -10.07 -3.89 -10.00
C PHE A 206 -10.18 -5.19 -9.20
N ASP A 207 -10.64 -5.15 -7.96
CA ASP A 207 -10.67 -6.29 -7.02
C ASP A 207 -9.30 -7.01 -6.91
N SER A 208 -8.21 -6.28 -7.14
CA SER A 208 -6.85 -6.82 -7.19
C SER A 208 -5.94 -6.17 -6.16
N ILE A 209 -5.60 -6.93 -5.12
CA ILE A 209 -4.60 -6.48 -4.16
C ILE A 209 -3.18 -6.50 -4.77
N TRP A 210 -2.93 -7.39 -5.74
CA TRP A 210 -1.64 -7.48 -6.42
C TRP A 210 -1.31 -6.20 -7.21
N LEU A 211 -2.33 -5.59 -7.83
CA LEU A 211 -2.20 -4.30 -8.51
C LEU A 211 -1.72 -3.22 -7.53
N VAL A 212 -2.36 -3.15 -6.37
CA VAL A 212 -2.06 -2.12 -5.37
C VAL A 212 -0.70 -2.35 -4.73
N MET A 213 -0.38 -3.60 -4.35
CA MET A 213 0.95 -3.98 -3.84
C MET A 213 2.06 -3.58 -4.81
N ALA A 214 1.88 -3.87 -6.11
CA ALA A 214 2.85 -3.55 -7.14
C ALA A 214 3.01 -2.04 -7.35
N CYS A 215 1.90 -1.29 -7.35
CA CYS A 215 1.90 0.16 -7.50
C CYS A 215 2.64 0.84 -6.33
N HIS A 216 2.32 0.46 -5.10
CA HIS A 216 2.98 0.95 -3.90
C HIS A 216 4.48 0.60 -3.89
N THR A 217 4.82 -0.63 -4.25
CA THR A 217 6.23 -1.07 -4.35
C THR A 217 7.05 -0.22 -5.31
N THR A 218 6.54 -0.01 -6.53
CA THR A 218 7.32 0.76 -7.51
C THR A 218 7.33 2.24 -7.25
N TRP A 219 6.32 2.79 -6.60
CA TRP A 219 6.39 4.14 -6.05
C TRP A 219 7.59 4.26 -5.09
N ASN A 220 7.65 3.42 -4.05
CA ASN A 220 8.72 3.45 -3.04
C ASN A 220 10.09 3.12 -3.64
N PHE A 221 10.16 2.09 -4.49
CA PHE A 221 11.41 1.66 -5.12
C PHE A 221 11.99 2.72 -6.05
N THR A 222 11.15 3.34 -6.87
CA THR A 222 11.59 4.41 -7.79
C THR A 222 12.13 5.59 -7.00
N GLN A 223 11.40 6.06 -6.00
CA GLN A 223 11.79 7.21 -5.22
C GLN A 223 13.05 6.98 -4.39
N ASN A 224 13.06 5.91 -3.60
CA ASN A 224 14.11 5.73 -2.60
C ASN A 224 15.32 4.95 -3.12
N ILE A 225 15.12 3.96 -4.00
CA ILE A 225 16.20 3.08 -4.46
C ILE A 225 16.72 3.47 -5.83
N LEU A 226 15.87 3.84 -6.79
CA LEU A 226 16.39 4.31 -8.07
C LEU A 226 16.91 5.74 -7.97
N LEU A 227 16.14 6.65 -7.41
CA LEU A 227 16.45 8.09 -7.42
C LEU A 227 17.18 8.57 -6.16
N GLY A 228 17.25 7.77 -5.08
CA GLY A 228 17.91 8.16 -3.83
C GLY A 228 17.25 9.34 -3.12
N LEU A 229 15.95 9.55 -3.35
CA LEU A 229 15.16 10.60 -2.70
C LEU A 229 14.60 10.10 -1.37
N PRO A 230 14.36 10.97 -0.38
CA PRO A 230 13.58 10.59 0.79
C PRO A 230 12.21 10.04 0.35
N ASN A 231 11.74 8.99 1.02
CA ASN A 231 10.43 8.39 0.81
C ASN A 231 9.69 8.39 2.15
N SER A 232 8.61 9.15 2.23
CA SER A 232 7.86 9.35 3.48
C SER A 232 8.78 9.65 4.70
N GLY A 233 9.80 10.48 4.49
CA GLY A 233 10.77 10.87 5.52
C GLY A 233 11.93 9.90 5.75
N THR A 234 12.00 8.79 5.01
CA THR A 234 13.08 7.80 5.13
C THR A 234 14.08 7.95 3.97
N ALA A 235 15.34 8.24 4.29
CA ALA A 235 16.41 8.33 3.30
C ALA A 235 17.17 7.01 3.18
N SER A 236 17.40 6.57 1.94
CA SER A 236 18.28 5.44 1.63
C SER A 236 19.75 5.82 1.71
N LYS A 237 20.60 4.89 2.15
CA LYS A 237 22.07 5.03 2.06
C LYS A 237 22.65 4.31 0.83
N TYR A 238 21.82 3.59 0.07
CA TYR A 238 22.19 2.90 -1.14
C TYR A 238 21.11 3.09 -2.21
N SER A 239 21.49 3.59 -3.37
CA SER A 239 20.57 3.85 -4.49
C SER A 239 21.33 3.81 -5.82
N LEU A 240 20.63 3.78 -6.94
CA LEU A 240 21.21 3.86 -8.27
C LEU A 240 21.72 5.28 -8.57
N PHE A 241 20.89 6.29 -8.28
CA PHE A 241 21.26 7.70 -8.26
C PHE A 241 21.24 8.24 -6.85
N MET A 242 22.00 9.26 -6.57
CA MET A 242 21.99 9.97 -5.30
C MET A 242 21.61 11.42 -5.50
N MET A 243 20.74 11.91 -4.62
CA MET A 243 20.39 13.32 -4.57
C MET A 243 21.53 14.12 -3.95
N ASP A 244 21.89 15.25 -4.56
CA ASP A 244 22.73 16.25 -3.91
C ASP A 244 21.92 17.02 -2.87
N VAL A 245 22.09 16.63 -1.61
CA VAL A 245 21.34 17.18 -0.48
C VAL A 245 21.59 18.68 -0.30
N ASN A 246 22.80 19.17 -0.65
CA ASN A 246 23.17 20.57 -0.47
C ASN A 246 22.48 21.48 -1.48
N SER A 247 22.20 20.97 -2.68
CA SER A 247 21.49 21.73 -3.73
C SER A 247 19.99 21.55 -3.70
N ALA A 248 19.46 20.58 -2.93
CA ALA A 248 18.03 20.28 -2.87
C ALA A 248 17.23 21.43 -2.25
N LYS A 249 16.09 21.76 -2.87
CA LYS A 249 15.20 22.85 -2.44
C LYS A 249 13.79 22.31 -2.29
N SER A 250 13.10 22.72 -1.21
CA SER A 250 11.67 22.50 -1.10
C SER A 250 10.91 23.49 -1.98
N SER A 251 9.92 22.97 -2.74
CA SER A 251 9.08 23.74 -3.65
C SER A 251 7.68 23.12 -3.78
N PHE A 252 6.93 23.50 -4.81
CA PHE A 252 5.66 22.83 -5.14
C PHE A 252 5.84 21.40 -5.64
N ALA A 253 7.03 21.01 -6.13
CA ALA A 253 7.30 19.70 -6.73
C ALA A 253 8.09 18.75 -5.83
N PHE A 254 8.76 19.25 -4.78
CA PHE A 254 9.61 18.46 -3.90
C PHE A 254 9.69 19.04 -2.48
N ASP A 255 9.69 18.17 -1.48
CA ASP A 255 10.04 18.50 -0.10
C ASP A 255 11.33 17.78 0.29
N LYS A 256 12.36 18.54 0.70
CA LYS A 256 13.69 18.00 1.00
C LYS A 256 13.74 17.05 2.21
N ASN A 257 12.77 17.14 3.12
CA ASN A 257 12.72 16.33 4.34
C ASN A 257 11.85 15.10 4.16
N PHE A 258 10.72 15.24 3.45
CA PHE A 258 9.72 14.18 3.35
C PHE A 258 9.77 13.44 1.99
N GLY A 259 10.24 14.11 0.94
CA GLY A 259 10.31 13.57 -0.41
C GLY A 259 9.26 14.17 -1.33
N LEU A 260 8.90 13.42 -2.38
CA LEU A 260 7.88 13.84 -3.35
C LEU A 260 6.50 13.98 -2.69
N GLU A 261 6.19 13.12 -1.72
CA GLU A 261 4.92 13.11 -0.99
C GLU A 261 4.71 14.36 -0.11
N GLY A 262 5.73 15.13 0.15
CA GLY A 262 5.63 16.40 0.87
C GLY A 262 5.21 17.59 0.02
N ALA A 263 4.96 17.40 -1.28
CA ALA A 263 4.84 18.47 -2.25
C ALA A 263 3.42 18.60 -2.85
N ALA A 264 3.04 19.83 -3.22
CA ALA A 264 1.73 20.12 -3.82
C ALA A 264 1.49 19.38 -5.15
N LEU A 265 2.55 19.10 -5.91
CA LEU A 265 2.47 18.35 -7.17
C LEU A 265 1.96 16.93 -6.93
N SER A 266 2.54 16.21 -5.95
CA SER A 266 2.11 14.84 -5.62
C SER A 266 0.68 14.83 -5.11
N ILE A 267 0.30 15.77 -4.23
CA ILE A 267 -1.09 15.95 -3.75
C ILE A 267 -2.05 16.12 -4.94
N THR A 268 -1.71 16.99 -5.90
CA THR A 268 -2.55 17.23 -7.08
C THR A 268 -2.67 15.99 -7.95
N LEU A 269 -1.57 15.25 -8.13
CA LEU A 269 -1.54 14.00 -8.89
C LEU A 269 -2.40 12.92 -8.20
N MET A 270 -2.23 12.73 -6.90
CA MET A 270 -3.01 11.77 -6.11
C MET A 270 -4.49 12.12 -6.07
N PHE A 271 -4.83 13.41 -5.90
CA PHE A 271 -6.21 13.88 -5.95
C PHE A 271 -6.85 13.59 -7.32
N THR A 272 -6.15 13.90 -8.41
CA THR A 272 -6.60 13.61 -9.76
C THR A 272 -6.81 12.11 -9.97
N GLY A 273 -5.87 11.28 -9.53
CA GLY A 273 -5.99 9.83 -9.54
C GLY A 273 -7.19 9.32 -8.75
N CYS A 274 -7.43 9.87 -7.56
CA CYS A 274 -8.62 9.57 -6.75
C CYS A 274 -9.91 9.91 -7.49
N MET A 275 -9.99 11.09 -8.12
CA MET A 275 -11.17 11.49 -8.88
C MET A 275 -11.44 10.56 -10.07
N ILE A 276 -10.42 10.21 -10.84
CA ILE A 276 -10.54 9.26 -11.97
C ILE A 276 -11.03 7.91 -11.47
N MET A 277 -10.43 7.36 -10.42
CA MET A 277 -10.81 6.06 -9.86
C MET A 277 -12.21 6.10 -9.23
N TYR A 278 -12.58 7.20 -8.57
CA TYR A 278 -13.91 7.37 -7.99
C TYR A 278 -14.99 7.37 -9.07
N ILE A 279 -14.79 8.16 -10.13
CA ILE A 279 -15.71 8.20 -11.28
C ILE A 279 -15.83 6.81 -11.90
N TYR A 280 -14.69 6.12 -12.13
CA TYR A 280 -14.69 4.76 -12.65
C TYR A 280 -15.49 3.80 -11.74
N CYS A 281 -15.29 3.84 -10.45
CA CYS A 281 -16.02 3.01 -9.49
C CYS A 281 -17.52 3.31 -9.50
N LYS A 282 -17.90 4.57 -9.59
CA LYS A 282 -19.30 5.02 -9.61
C LYS A 282 -20.00 4.58 -10.89
N THR A 283 -19.40 4.81 -12.05
CA THR A 283 -19.97 4.47 -13.36
C THR A 283 -20.08 2.94 -13.56
N ASN A 284 -19.17 2.16 -12.96
CA ASN A 284 -19.18 0.70 -13.03
C ASN A 284 -19.87 0.03 -11.83
N ASN A 285 -20.60 0.78 -11.02
CA ASN A 285 -21.35 0.26 -9.86
C ASN A 285 -20.48 -0.54 -8.86
N LYS A 286 -19.19 -0.17 -8.70
CA LYS A 286 -18.26 -0.86 -7.81
C LYS A 286 -18.52 -0.58 -6.32
N PHE A 287 -19.19 0.53 -6.00
CA PHE A 287 -19.55 0.87 -4.62
C PHE A 287 -20.75 0.06 -4.09
N ILE A 288 -21.52 -0.59 -4.97
CA ILE A 288 -22.62 -1.44 -4.54
C ILE A 288 -22.04 -2.59 -3.74
N PHE A 289 -22.49 -2.71 -2.48
CA PHE A 289 -22.06 -3.81 -1.62
C PHE A 289 -22.54 -5.15 -2.20
N ARG A 290 -21.60 -6.03 -2.51
CA ARG A 290 -21.87 -7.40 -2.97
C ARG A 290 -21.27 -8.37 -1.97
N LEU A 291 -22.09 -9.29 -1.45
CA LEU A 291 -21.58 -10.44 -0.72
C LEU A 291 -20.78 -11.30 -1.69
N TYR A 292 -19.51 -11.52 -1.40
CA TYR A 292 -18.72 -12.50 -2.14
C TYR A 292 -19.23 -13.91 -1.80
N ASN A 293 -20.17 -14.42 -2.57
CA ASN A 293 -20.52 -15.82 -2.55
C ASN A 293 -19.44 -16.59 -3.32
N TYR A 294 -18.43 -17.08 -2.60
CA TYR A 294 -17.45 -18.04 -3.10
C TYR A 294 -18.08 -19.45 -3.15
N SER A 295 -19.11 -19.66 -3.94
CA SER A 295 -19.48 -20.97 -4.42
C SER A 295 -18.68 -21.22 -5.70
N GLY A 296 -17.68 -22.05 -5.61
CA GLY A 296 -16.72 -22.53 -6.60
C GLY A 296 -16.89 -22.07 -8.05
N GLY A 297 -15.95 -21.26 -8.55
CA GLY A 297 -15.81 -20.94 -9.98
C GLY A 297 -15.68 -19.46 -10.29
N ASN A 298 -14.49 -19.04 -10.65
CA ASN A 298 -14.08 -17.95 -11.56
C ASN A 298 -14.99 -16.71 -11.77
N LYS A 299 -15.45 -16.00 -10.74
CA LYS A 299 -16.05 -14.67 -10.96
C LYS A 299 -15.59 -13.67 -9.90
N CYS A 300 -14.75 -12.72 -10.28
CA CYS A 300 -14.49 -11.49 -9.56
C CYS A 300 -15.66 -10.49 -9.61
N ASN A 301 -16.59 -10.65 -10.52
CA ASN A 301 -17.83 -9.87 -10.60
C ASN A 301 -19.00 -10.80 -10.86
N MET A 302 -20.02 -10.78 -9.99
CA MET A 302 -21.30 -11.36 -10.35
C MET A 302 -21.95 -10.49 -11.42
N ASP A 303 -22.31 -11.16 -12.51
CA ASP A 303 -23.05 -10.67 -13.65
C ASP A 303 -24.30 -9.87 -13.26
N ASN A 304 -24.47 -8.70 -13.88
CA ASN A 304 -25.63 -7.82 -13.73
C ASN A 304 -26.95 -8.45 -14.22
N SER A 305 -26.92 -9.65 -14.80
CA SER A 305 -28.10 -10.30 -15.40
C SER A 305 -29.09 -10.85 -14.38
N ARG A 306 -28.71 -11.06 -13.10
CA ARG A 306 -29.63 -11.56 -12.06
C ARG A 306 -30.43 -10.47 -11.34
N LEU A 307 -29.93 -9.23 -11.29
CA LEU A 307 -30.64 -8.13 -10.64
C LEU A 307 -31.85 -7.62 -11.45
N LYS A 308 -31.91 -7.91 -12.76
CA LYS A 308 -33.08 -7.58 -13.58
C LYS A 308 -34.23 -8.59 -13.45
N LYS A 309 -34.00 -9.78 -12.87
CA LYS A 309 -35.08 -10.76 -12.67
C LYS A 309 -35.82 -10.61 -11.34
N ASP A 310 -35.19 -10.06 -10.32
CA ASP A 310 -35.80 -9.91 -8.97
C ASP A 310 -36.52 -8.57 -8.79
N SER A 311 -36.44 -7.66 -9.75
CA SER A 311 -37.21 -6.38 -9.80
C SER A 311 -38.44 -6.44 -10.69
N LEU A 312 -38.80 -7.62 -11.21
CA LEU A 312 -39.98 -7.88 -12.07
C LEU A 312 -40.86 -9.02 -11.52
N GLN A 313 -40.74 -9.34 -10.22
CA GLN A 313 -41.70 -10.16 -9.49
C GLN A 313 -42.31 -9.41 -8.33
#